data_405fb0b22d718e4db136bb237452c5fe
#
_entry.id   405fb0b22d718e4db136bb237452c5fe
#
_cell.length_a   1.000
_cell.length_b   1.000
_cell.length_c   1.000
_cell.angle_alpha   90.00
_cell.angle_beta   90.00
_cell.angle_gamma   90.00
#
_symmetry.space_group_name_H-M   'P 1'
#
loop_
_entity.id
_entity.type
_entity.pdbx_description
1 polymer ?
#
loop_
_entity_poly.entity_id
_entity_poly.type
_entity_poly.pdbx_seq_one_letter_code
_entity_poly.pdbx_strand_id
1 'polypeptide(L)'
;MHHHNHHHGHDHSHHDHARSGNKKGLAIALIITLGIMILEFVGGLLTNSLALLSDSGHMLSDASALLLSLVALWFATKPSSPNKTYGFYRFEILAALLNGVALFVIAGFIVWEAIQRFDDPPTVASGSMMLIAAIGLLANLLSAWFLMRTGDVKNNVNLRSAYLHVIGDALGSVGAIIAGIVMLAFGWYIADPIISILVSILILKSAWRIIQNTVHILMEGAPAAINPEEVSKSLLSIPGVTGIHDLHIWTITSNFDSLSCHLVARDDANSYEILQQAIDLLDSRFHIEHSTIQIENSTITHRDNKV
;
A
#
# COMPACT_ATOMS: atom_id res chain seq x y z
N MET A 1 52.37 21.17 18.07
CA MET A 1 52.30 19.67 17.94
C MET A 1 51.33 19.15 18.97
N HIS A 2 50.12 18.89 18.60
CA HIS A 2 49.19 17.96 19.24
C HIS A 2 47.99 17.79 18.29
N HIS A 3 47.99 16.70 17.55
CA HIS A 3 46.86 16.23 16.73
C HIS A 3 45.84 15.53 17.65
N HIS A 4 44.61 16.01 17.68
CA HIS A 4 43.46 15.25 18.19
C HIS A 4 42.64 14.74 17.00
N ASN A 5 42.82 13.44 16.70
CA ASN A 5 41.96 12.69 15.82
C ASN A 5 40.68 12.31 16.61
N HIS A 6 39.53 12.89 16.25
CA HIS A 6 38.22 12.37 16.67
C HIS A 6 37.67 11.45 15.56
N HIS A 7 37.85 10.15 15.75
CA HIS A 7 37.09 9.14 15.02
C HIS A 7 35.63 9.12 15.57
N HIS A 8 34.68 9.64 14.82
CA HIS A 8 33.27 9.33 15.03
C HIS A 8 32.98 8.01 14.31
N GLY A 9 33.00 6.91 15.06
CA GLY A 9 32.47 5.63 14.62
C GLY A 9 30.92 5.72 14.57
N HIS A 10 30.35 5.82 13.38
CA HIS A 10 28.92 5.65 13.19
C HIS A 10 28.57 4.17 13.37
N ASP A 11 27.87 3.88 14.43
CA ASP A 11 27.38 2.55 14.78
C ASP A 11 26.19 2.18 13.89
N HIS A 12 26.46 1.53 12.74
CA HIS A 12 25.44 1.09 11.77
C HIS A 12 24.76 -0.24 12.14
N SER A 13 24.98 -0.77 13.36
CA SER A 13 24.55 -2.12 13.73
C SER A 13 23.06 -2.26 14.11
N HIS A 14 22.35 -1.17 14.43
CA HIS A 14 20.95 -1.25 14.87
C HIS A 14 19.90 -1.33 13.75
N HIS A 15 20.23 -0.94 12.52
CA HIS A 15 19.27 -0.98 11.40
C HIS A 15 19.17 -2.34 10.71
N ASP A 16 20.20 -3.19 10.76
CA ASP A 16 20.20 -4.49 10.07
C ASP A 16 19.37 -5.57 10.80
N HIS A 17 19.30 -5.53 12.12
CA HIS A 17 18.53 -6.51 12.89
C HIS A 17 16.99 -6.30 12.77
N ALA A 18 16.52 -5.05 12.69
CA ALA A 18 15.11 -4.73 12.47
C ALA A 18 14.65 -5.13 11.06
N ARG A 19 15.51 -4.96 10.04
CA ARG A 19 15.22 -5.33 8.65
C ARG A 19 15.19 -6.84 8.41
N SER A 20 16.05 -7.62 9.07
CA SER A 20 16.09 -9.09 8.92
C SER A 20 14.93 -9.78 9.65
N GLY A 21 14.52 -9.27 10.82
CA GLY A 21 13.35 -9.76 11.56
C GLY A 21 12.04 -9.55 10.78
N ASN A 22 11.94 -8.43 10.07
CA ASN A 22 10.76 -8.10 9.27
C ASN A 22 10.57 -9.03 8.06
N LYS A 23 11.64 -9.45 7.38
CA LYS A 23 11.56 -10.38 6.23
C LYS A 23 11.05 -11.78 6.61
N LYS A 24 11.51 -12.33 7.74
CA LYS A 24 11.05 -13.65 8.22
C LYS A 24 9.58 -13.61 8.65
N GLY A 25 9.17 -12.57 9.36
CA GLY A 25 7.78 -12.35 9.75
C GLY A 25 6.84 -12.23 8.55
N LEU A 26 7.24 -11.45 7.55
CA LEU A 26 6.49 -11.29 6.30
C LEU A 26 6.36 -12.62 5.53
N ALA A 27 7.43 -13.42 5.45
CA ALA A 27 7.40 -14.69 4.76
C ALA A 27 6.49 -15.72 5.46
N ILE A 28 6.50 -15.76 6.81
CA ILE A 28 5.61 -16.62 7.59
C ILE A 28 4.15 -16.20 7.39
N ALA A 29 3.86 -14.91 7.48
CA ALA A 29 2.52 -14.36 7.23
C ALA A 29 2.03 -14.74 5.82
N LEU A 30 2.86 -14.57 4.80
CA LEU A 30 2.54 -14.95 3.43
C LEU A 30 2.22 -16.44 3.29
N ILE A 31 3.01 -17.32 3.91
CA ILE A 31 2.78 -18.78 3.84
C ILE A 31 1.44 -19.16 4.49
N ILE A 32 1.13 -18.56 5.65
CA ILE A 32 -0.14 -18.81 6.35
C ILE A 32 -1.32 -18.31 5.52
N THR A 33 -1.26 -17.06 5.04
CA THR A 33 -2.32 -16.47 4.21
C THR A 33 -2.53 -17.27 2.92
N LEU A 34 -1.46 -17.67 2.23
CA LEU A 34 -1.56 -18.53 1.05
C LEU A 34 -2.18 -19.90 1.36
N GLY A 35 -1.81 -20.50 2.50
CA GLY A 35 -2.38 -21.80 2.92
C GLY A 35 -3.89 -21.72 3.14
N ILE A 36 -4.37 -20.70 3.85
CA ILE A 36 -5.80 -20.47 4.09
C ILE A 36 -6.51 -20.13 2.77
N MET A 37 -5.96 -19.24 1.98
CA MET A 37 -6.48 -18.86 0.67
C MET A 37 -6.69 -20.08 -0.25
N ILE A 38 -5.70 -20.97 -0.34
CA ILE A 38 -5.81 -22.20 -1.13
C ILE A 38 -6.90 -23.12 -0.57
N LEU A 39 -6.97 -23.27 0.76
CA LEU A 39 -7.99 -24.06 1.43
C LEU A 39 -9.39 -23.55 1.10
N GLU A 40 -9.63 -22.23 1.19
CA GLU A 40 -10.92 -21.61 0.90
C GLU A 40 -11.24 -21.61 -0.59
N PHE A 41 -10.27 -21.40 -1.46
CA PHE A 41 -10.47 -21.46 -2.92
C PHE A 41 -10.88 -22.87 -3.35
N VAL A 42 -10.10 -23.89 -2.96
CA VAL A 42 -10.41 -25.29 -3.27
C VAL A 42 -11.71 -25.71 -2.60
N GLY A 43 -11.91 -25.29 -1.35
CA GLY A 43 -13.14 -25.53 -0.61
C GLY A 43 -14.36 -24.89 -1.28
N GLY A 44 -14.25 -23.66 -1.75
CA GLY A 44 -15.31 -22.96 -2.49
C GLY A 44 -15.72 -23.70 -3.77
N LEU A 45 -14.71 -24.19 -4.53
CA LEU A 45 -14.96 -25.00 -5.74
C LEU A 45 -15.64 -26.33 -5.40
N LEU A 46 -15.16 -27.04 -4.39
CA LEU A 46 -15.69 -28.36 -4.00
C LEU A 46 -17.09 -28.29 -3.37
N THR A 47 -17.37 -27.21 -2.63
CA THR A 47 -18.66 -26.99 -1.96
C THR A 47 -19.66 -26.22 -2.81
N ASN A 48 -19.23 -25.70 -3.97
CA ASN A 48 -19.98 -24.83 -4.87
C ASN A 48 -20.42 -23.51 -4.20
N SER A 49 -19.63 -23.02 -3.21
CA SER A 49 -19.89 -21.79 -2.46
C SER A 49 -19.17 -20.59 -3.07
N LEU A 50 -19.94 -19.58 -3.50
CA LEU A 50 -19.40 -18.29 -3.92
C LEU A 50 -18.87 -17.46 -2.74
N ALA A 51 -19.41 -17.63 -1.54
CA ALA A 51 -18.95 -16.93 -0.36
C ALA A 51 -17.48 -17.30 -0.02
N LEU A 52 -17.13 -18.60 -0.05
CA LEU A 52 -15.74 -19.03 0.11
C LEU A 52 -14.83 -18.56 -1.03
N LEU A 53 -15.32 -18.58 -2.28
CA LEU A 53 -14.56 -18.06 -3.42
C LEU A 53 -14.33 -16.54 -3.32
N SER A 54 -15.30 -15.81 -2.84
CA SER A 54 -15.18 -14.36 -2.56
C SER A 54 -14.12 -14.08 -1.49
N ASP A 55 -14.17 -14.83 -0.39
CA ASP A 55 -13.22 -14.67 0.72
C ASP A 55 -11.80 -15.04 0.27
N SER A 56 -11.62 -16.14 -0.45
CA SER A 56 -10.33 -16.50 -1.07
C SER A 56 -9.82 -15.44 -2.04
N GLY A 57 -10.70 -14.77 -2.79
CA GLY A 57 -10.36 -13.64 -3.67
C GLY A 57 -9.84 -12.44 -2.90
N HIS A 58 -10.40 -12.13 -1.72
CA HIS A 58 -9.86 -11.10 -0.82
C HIS A 58 -8.47 -11.49 -0.32
N MET A 59 -8.30 -12.69 0.19
CA MET A 59 -7.01 -13.20 0.65
C MET A 59 -5.93 -13.26 -0.45
N LEU A 60 -6.33 -13.45 -1.72
CA LEU A 60 -5.42 -13.32 -2.86
C LEU A 60 -4.83 -11.92 -2.96
N SER A 61 -5.62 -10.87 -2.68
CA SER A 61 -5.12 -9.50 -2.58
C SER A 61 -4.02 -9.36 -1.54
N ASP A 62 -4.26 -9.91 -0.37
CA ASP A 62 -3.35 -9.77 0.76
C ASP A 62 -2.06 -10.55 0.54
N ALA A 63 -2.17 -11.77 0.04
CA ALA A 63 -1.02 -12.57 -0.38
C ALA A 63 -0.21 -11.87 -1.47
N SER A 64 -0.88 -11.27 -2.45
CA SER A 64 -0.24 -10.51 -3.52
C SER A 64 0.46 -9.26 -2.98
N ALA A 65 -0.16 -8.50 -2.08
CA ALA A 65 0.44 -7.33 -1.45
C ALA A 65 1.70 -7.70 -0.65
N LEU A 66 1.67 -8.80 0.12
CA LEU A 66 2.83 -9.32 0.85
C LEU A 66 3.93 -9.80 -0.10
N LEU A 67 3.58 -10.52 -1.16
CA LEU A 67 4.53 -10.96 -2.19
C LEU A 67 5.18 -9.77 -2.88
N LEU A 68 4.40 -8.77 -3.27
CA LEU A 68 4.89 -7.54 -3.89
C LEU A 68 5.85 -6.78 -2.96
N SER A 69 5.55 -6.71 -1.67
CA SER A 69 6.44 -6.11 -0.68
C SER A 69 7.79 -6.85 -0.60
N LEU A 70 7.79 -8.18 -0.65
CA LEU A 70 9.01 -8.99 -0.68
C LEU A 70 9.79 -8.79 -1.99
N VAL A 71 9.10 -8.75 -3.11
CA VAL A 71 9.70 -8.49 -4.44
C VAL A 71 10.28 -7.08 -4.51
N ALA A 72 9.56 -6.08 -4.00
CA ALA A 72 10.04 -4.70 -3.93
C ALA A 72 11.32 -4.57 -3.08
N LEU A 73 11.36 -5.24 -1.91
CA LEU A 73 12.57 -5.32 -1.08
C LEU A 73 13.75 -5.96 -1.82
N TRP A 74 13.49 -6.96 -2.66
CA TRP A 74 14.52 -7.60 -3.47
C TRP A 74 14.99 -6.68 -4.62
N PHE A 75 14.08 -5.99 -5.31
CA PHE A 75 14.42 -5.04 -6.37
C PHE A 75 15.14 -3.79 -5.82
N ALA A 76 14.80 -3.32 -4.62
CA ALA A 76 15.48 -2.21 -3.96
C ALA A 76 16.98 -2.47 -3.70
N THR A 77 17.41 -3.75 -3.71
CA THR A 77 18.84 -4.09 -3.60
C THR A 77 19.60 -4.00 -4.92
N LYS A 78 18.92 -3.83 -6.06
CA LYS A 78 19.56 -3.74 -7.37
C LYS A 78 20.02 -2.30 -7.63
N PRO A 79 21.27 -2.10 -8.09
CA PRO A 79 21.76 -0.77 -8.44
C PRO A 79 20.97 -0.18 -9.61
N SER A 80 20.92 1.15 -9.65
CA SER A 80 20.43 1.88 -10.81
C SER A 80 21.26 1.53 -12.06
N SER A 81 20.67 1.64 -13.24
CA SER A 81 21.33 1.40 -14.52
C SER A 81 21.27 2.67 -15.39
N PRO A 82 22.14 2.80 -16.41
CA PRO A 82 22.12 3.96 -17.32
C PRO A 82 20.74 4.22 -17.96
N ASN A 83 19.96 3.16 -18.19
CA ASN A 83 18.61 3.26 -18.79
C ASN A 83 17.49 3.40 -17.75
N LYS A 84 17.79 3.24 -16.46
CA LYS A 84 16.85 3.35 -15.32
C LYS A 84 17.55 4.06 -14.18
N THR A 85 17.63 5.37 -14.28
CA THR A 85 18.37 6.22 -13.35
C THR A 85 17.82 6.19 -11.93
N TYR A 86 16.51 6.12 -11.77
CA TYR A 86 15.85 5.84 -10.49
C TYR A 86 15.80 4.35 -10.13
N GLY A 87 16.46 3.46 -10.89
CA GLY A 87 16.42 2.03 -10.66
C GLY A 87 15.07 1.40 -11.00
N PHE A 88 14.66 0.41 -10.18
CA PHE A 88 13.45 -0.37 -10.41
C PHE A 88 12.32 -0.04 -9.42
N TYR A 89 12.38 1.08 -8.71
CA TYR A 89 11.40 1.43 -7.68
C TYR A 89 9.95 1.46 -8.18
N ARG A 90 9.69 1.99 -9.38
CA ARG A 90 8.33 2.03 -9.95
C ARG A 90 7.76 0.65 -10.31
N PHE A 91 8.56 -0.42 -10.25
CA PHE A 91 8.06 -1.79 -10.42
C PHE A 91 7.07 -2.18 -9.33
N GLU A 92 7.27 -1.72 -8.10
CA GLU A 92 6.31 -1.87 -6.99
C GLU A 92 4.94 -1.29 -7.35
N ILE A 93 4.92 -0.08 -7.91
CA ILE A 93 3.68 0.61 -8.28
C ILE A 93 2.96 -0.09 -9.43
N LEU A 94 3.70 -0.53 -10.46
CA LEU A 94 3.14 -1.28 -11.58
C LEU A 94 2.56 -2.63 -11.14
N ALA A 95 3.24 -3.32 -10.24
CA ALA A 95 2.78 -4.58 -9.72
C ALA A 95 1.52 -4.41 -8.83
N ALA A 96 1.47 -3.34 -8.01
CA ALA A 96 0.27 -2.99 -7.25
C ALA A 96 -0.92 -2.63 -8.18
N LEU A 97 -0.67 -1.93 -9.29
CA LEU A 97 -1.71 -1.65 -10.28
C LEU A 97 -2.25 -2.94 -10.91
N LEU A 98 -1.37 -3.85 -11.33
CA LEU A 98 -1.77 -5.13 -11.91
C LEU A 98 -2.60 -5.95 -10.92
N ASN A 99 -2.18 -6.00 -9.64
CA ASN A 99 -2.94 -6.66 -8.59
C ASN A 99 -4.33 -6.01 -8.42
N GLY A 100 -4.41 -4.68 -8.32
CA GLY A 100 -5.68 -3.96 -8.20
C GLY A 100 -6.63 -4.25 -9.37
N VAL A 101 -6.13 -4.26 -10.61
CA VAL A 101 -6.93 -4.59 -11.81
C VAL A 101 -7.40 -6.05 -11.78
N ALA A 102 -6.52 -6.99 -11.43
CA ALA A 102 -6.89 -8.41 -11.33
C ALA A 102 -8.02 -8.63 -10.30
N LEU A 103 -7.90 -8.01 -9.12
CA LEU A 103 -8.93 -8.06 -8.09
C LEU A 103 -10.25 -7.44 -8.52
N PHE A 104 -10.20 -6.30 -9.20
CA PHE A 104 -11.39 -5.64 -9.72
C PHE A 104 -12.15 -6.56 -10.69
N VAL A 105 -11.42 -7.24 -11.58
CA VAL A 105 -11.98 -8.21 -12.53
C VAL A 105 -12.55 -9.43 -11.83
N ILE A 106 -11.81 -10.02 -10.86
CA ILE A 106 -12.26 -11.20 -10.11
C ILE A 106 -13.53 -10.88 -9.33
N ALA A 107 -13.55 -9.77 -8.57
CA ALA A 107 -14.70 -9.38 -7.79
C ALA A 107 -15.92 -9.04 -8.67
N GLY A 108 -15.70 -8.40 -9.82
CA GLY A 108 -16.74 -8.15 -10.81
C GLY A 108 -17.33 -9.44 -11.36
N PHE A 109 -16.49 -10.45 -11.63
CA PHE A 109 -16.95 -11.78 -12.07
C PHE A 109 -17.77 -12.49 -10.98
N ILE A 110 -17.34 -12.41 -9.71
CA ILE A 110 -18.09 -13.01 -8.58
C ILE A 110 -19.47 -12.35 -8.43
N VAL A 111 -19.54 -11.01 -8.54
CA VAL A 111 -20.83 -10.30 -8.52
C VAL A 111 -21.74 -10.76 -9.67
N TRP A 112 -21.18 -10.86 -10.86
CA TRP A 112 -21.93 -11.33 -12.04
C TRP A 112 -22.47 -12.76 -11.86
N GLU A 113 -21.61 -13.69 -11.40
CA GLU A 113 -21.99 -15.07 -11.10
C GLU A 113 -23.04 -15.14 -9.97
N ALA A 114 -22.87 -14.35 -8.91
CA ALA A 114 -23.83 -14.29 -7.81
C ALA A 114 -25.21 -13.84 -8.28
N ILE A 115 -25.28 -12.85 -9.18
CA ILE A 115 -26.56 -12.37 -9.76
C ILE A 115 -27.26 -13.51 -10.52
N GLN A 116 -26.53 -14.31 -11.29
CA GLN A 116 -27.11 -15.42 -12.03
C GLN A 116 -27.65 -16.53 -11.11
N ARG A 117 -27.02 -16.73 -9.95
CA ARG A 117 -27.46 -17.72 -8.93
C ARG A 117 -28.72 -17.29 -8.17
N PHE A 118 -29.26 -16.07 -8.36
CA PHE A 118 -30.52 -15.69 -7.74
C PHE A 118 -31.75 -16.38 -8.39
N ASP A 119 -31.67 -16.63 -9.71
CA ASP A 119 -32.80 -17.25 -10.45
C ASP A 119 -32.82 -18.77 -10.24
N ASP A 120 -31.66 -19.42 -10.18
CA ASP A 120 -31.53 -20.87 -9.96
C ASP A 120 -30.36 -21.16 -9.01
N PRO A 121 -30.55 -21.01 -7.69
CA PRO A 121 -29.48 -21.16 -6.73
C PRO A 121 -29.02 -22.64 -6.66
N PRO A 122 -27.73 -22.92 -6.95
CA PRO A 122 -27.21 -24.28 -6.90
C PRO A 122 -27.15 -24.76 -5.45
N THR A 123 -27.25 -26.09 -5.29
CA THR A 123 -27.04 -26.69 -3.98
C THR A 123 -25.61 -26.53 -3.53
N VAL A 124 -25.42 -25.94 -2.35
CA VAL A 124 -24.13 -25.75 -1.70
C VAL A 124 -23.95 -26.83 -0.62
N ALA A 125 -22.77 -27.45 -0.55
CA ALA A 125 -22.41 -28.38 0.52
C ALA A 125 -22.15 -27.60 1.84
N SER A 126 -23.23 -27.07 2.42
CA SER A 126 -23.20 -26.09 3.51
C SER A 126 -22.42 -26.54 4.73
N GLY A 127 -22.46 -27.85 5.09
CA GLY A 127 -21.68 -28.38 6.22
C GLY A 127 -20.18 -28.31 5.99
N SER A 128 -19.69 -28.74 4.82
CA SER A 128 -18.27 -28.65 4.45
C SER A 128 -17.82 -27.20 4.29
N MET A 129 -18.65 -26.37 3.70
CA MET A 129 -18.41 -24.93 3.59
C MET A 129 -18.19 -24.29 4.96
N MET A 130 -19.10 -24.53 5.92
CA MET A 130 -18.96 -24.00 7.29
C MET A 130 -17.72 -24.50 8.01
N LEU A 131 -17.33 -25.78 7.81
CA LEU A 131 -16.10 -26.30 8.40
C LEU A 131 -14.87 -25.54 7.89
N ILE A 132 -14.80 -25.29 6.59
CA ILE A 132 -13.69 -24.55 5.96
C ILE A 132 -13.68 -23.10 6.46
N ALA A 133 -14.82 -22.43 6.46
CA ALA A 133 -14.96 -21.07 6.98
C ALA A 133 -14.60 -20.98 8.48
N ALA A 134 -14.92 -22.00 9.28
CA ALA A 134 -14.55 -22.05 10.69
C ALA A 134 -13.03 -22.20 10.90
N ILE A 135 -12.33 -22.91 10.02
CA ILE A 135 -10.86 -23.01 10.04
C ILE A 135 -10.24 -21.63 9.71
N GLY A 136 -10.75 -20.94 8.67
CA GLY A 136 -10.33 -19.59 8.31
C GLY A 136 -10.56 -18.60 9.46
N LEU A 137 -11.77 -18.61 10.05
CA LEU A 137 -12.11 -17.77 11.20
C LEU A 137 -11.17 -18.02 12.38
N LEU A 138 -10.90 -19.28 12.72
CA LEU A 138 -10.00 -19.62 13.83
C LEU A 138 -8.58 -19.11 13.58
N ALA A 139 -8.08 -19.25 12.37
CA ALA A 139 -6.75 -18.74 12.01
C ALA A 139 -6.69 -17.20 12.11
N ASN A 140 -7.72 -16.49 11.66
CA ASN A 140 -7.83 -15.04 11.77
C ASN A 140 -7.93 -14.59 13.24
N LEU A 141 -8.73 -15.26 14.07
CA LEU A 141 -8.82 -14.96 15.50
C LEU A 141 -7.50 -15.21 16.24
N LEU A 142 -6.79 -16.29 15.92
CA LEU A 142 -5.46 -16.57 16.48
C LEU A 142 -4.44 -15.49 16.05
N SER A 143 -4.48 -15.06 14.81
CA SER A 143 -3.63 -13.98 14.30
C SER A 143 -3.92 -12.65 15.00
N ALA A 144 -5.19 -12.29 15.16
CA ALA A 144 -5.61 -11.08 15.88
C ALA A 144 -5.17 -11.12 17.37
N TRP A 145 -5.35 -12.28 18.01
CA TRP A 145 -4.95 -12.47 19.41
C TRP A 145 -3.42 -12.35 19.58
N PHE A 146 -2.65 -12.93 18.64
CA PHE A 146 -1.20 -12.84 18.65
C PHE A 146 -0.72 -11.40 18.46
N LEU A 147 -1.31 -10.65 17.52
CA LEU A 147 -1.01 -9.22 17.31
C LEU A 147 -1.28 -8.39 18.57
N MET A 148 -2.37 -8.65 19.26
CA MET A 148 -2.69 -7.95 20.53
C MET A 148 -1.72 -8.28 21.65
N ARG A 149 -1.17 -9.50 21.69
CA ARG A 149 -0.23 -9.90 22.76
C ARG A 149 1.20 -9.44 22.53
N THR A 150 1.63 -9.35 21.28
CA THR A 150 3.04 -9.11 20.93
C THR A 150 3.34 -7.64 20.66
N GLY A 151 2.32 -6.79 20.50
CA GLY A 151 2.52 -5.40 20.12
C GLY A 151 1.50 -4.43 20.72
N ASP A 152 1.89 -3.16 20.75
CA ASP A 152 1.01 -2.06 21.16
C ASP A 152 0.13 -1.62 19.98
N VAL A 153 -0.97 -2.36 19.78
CA VAL A 153 -1.96 -2.10 18.70
C VAL A 153 -2.62 -0.70 18.86
N LYS A 154 -2.59 -0.10 20.06
CA LYS A 154 -3.22 1.21 20.30
C LYS A 154 -2.39 2.36 19.78
N ASN A 155 -1.07 2.29 19.95
CA ASN A 155 -0.15 3.39 19.65
C ASN A 155 0.65 3.18 18.35
N ASN A 156 0.70 1.96 17.80
CA ASN A 156 1.39 1.66 16.55
C ASN A 156 0.40 1.56 15.39
N VAL A 157 0.45 2.52 14.47
CA VAL A 157 -0.45 2.63 13.32
C VAL A 157 -0.38 1.38 12.41
N ASN A 158 0.82 0.82 12.20
CA ASN A 158 1.00 -0.36 11.35
C ASN A 158 0.36 -1.61 11.99
N LEU A 159 0.58 -1.82 13.29
CA LEU A 159 -0.05 -2.92 14.03
C LEU A 159 -1.57 -2.78 14.10
N ARG A 160 -2.07 -1.56 14.26
CA ARG A 160 -3.51 -1.27 14.24
C ARG A 160 -4.11 -1.57 12.87
N SER A 161 -3.43 -1.20 11.79
CA SER A 161 -3.88 -1.51 10.43
C SER A 161 -3.93 -3.02 10.19
N ALA A 162 -2.88 -3.76 10.55
CA ALA A 162 -2.84 -5.22 10.45
C ALA A 162 -3.93 -5.90 11.29
N TYR A 163 -4.19 -5.42 12.51
CA TYR A 163 -5.25 -5.93 13.36
C TYR A 163 -6.64 -5.71 12.75
N LEU A 164 -6.93 -4.51 12.25
CA LEU A 164 -8.21 -4.19 11.61
C LEU A 164 -8.42 -5.01 10.33
N HIS A 165 -7.36 -5.29 9.59
CA HIS A 165 -7.38 -6.15 8.43
C HIS A 165 -7.80 -7.58 8.80
N VAL A 166 -7.12 -8.22 9.76
CA VAL A 166 -7.44 -9.57 10.24
C VAL A 166 -8.87 -9.68 10.80
N ILE A 167 -9.38 -8.60 11.44
CA ILE A 167 -10.79 -8.56 11.87
C ILE A 167 -11.74 -8.47 10.67
N GLY A 168 -11.36 -7.76 9.60
CA GLY A 168 -12.11 -7.73 8.34
C GLY A 168 -12.27 -9.13 7.73
N ASP A 169 -11.16 -9.88 7.66
CA ASP A 169 -11.16 -11.26 7.16
C ASP A 169 -12.01 -12.20 8.05
N ALA A 170 -11.91 -12.04 9.37
CA ALA A 170 -12.77 -12.78 10.30
C ALA A 170 -14.27 -12.52 10.06
N LEU A 171 -14.65 -11.29 9.69
CA LEU A 171 -16.05 -10.96 9.37
C LEU A 171 -16.52 -11.62 8.07
N GLY A 172 -15.65 -11.79 7.06
CA GLY A 172 -15.93 -12.57 5.85
C GLY A 172 -16.27 -14.02 6.18
N SER A 173 -15.39 -14.68 6.95
CA SER A 173 -15.61 -16.06 7.41
C SER A 173 -16.88 -16.21 8.28
N VAL A 174 -17.19 -15.24 9.16
CA VAL A 174 -18.46 -15.22 9.91
C VAL A 174 -19.65 -15.12 8.98
N GLY A 175 -19.59 -14.29 7.94
CA GLY A 175 -20.62 -14.19 6.92
C GLY A 175 -20.89 -15.52 6.22
N ALA A 176 -19.83 -16.22 5.82
CA ALA A 176 -19.91 -17.54 5.20
C ALA A 176 -20.55 -18.59 6.16
N ILE A 177 -20.19 -18.58 7.44
CA ILE A 177 -20.79 -19.47 8.46
C ILE A 177 -22.29 -19.16 8.62
N ILE A 178 -22.67 -17.88 8.71
CA ILE A 178 -24.09 -17.47 8.80
C ILE A 178 -24.86 -17.96 7.58
N ALA A 179 -24.34 -17.76 6.36
CA ALA A 179 -24.95 -18.27 5.14
C ALA A 179 -25.11 -19.82 5.21
N GLY A 180 -24.07 -20.53 5.66
CA GLY A 180 -24.12 -21.98 5.83
C GLY A 180 -25.21 -22.45 6.81
N ILE A 181 -25.36 -21.79 7.95
CA ILE A 181 -26.42 -22.07 8.93
C ILE A 181 -27.81 -21.84 8.31
N VAL A 182 -28.01 -20.71 7.61
CA VAL A 182 -29.29 -20.41 6.96
C VAL A 182 -29.63 -21.43 5.89
N MET A 183 -28.67 -21.86 5.08
CA MET A 183 -28.85 -22.88 4.08
C MET A 183 -29.20 -24.24 4.70
N LEU A 184 -28.55 -24.65 5.79
CA LEU A 184 -28.81 -25.92 6.48
C LEU A 184 -30.17 -25.92 7.19
N ALA A 185 -30.53 -24.82 7.86
CA ALA A 185 -31.74 -24.75 8.66
C ALA A 185 -33.01 -24.55 7.83
N PHE A 186 -32.93 -23.77 6.75
CA PHE A 186 -34.07 -23.32 5.98
C PHE A 186 -34.06 -23.77 4.51
N GLY A 187 -32.97 -24.40 4.02
CA GLY A 187 -32.82 -24.71 2.60
C GLY A 187 -32.70 -23.49 1.70
N TRP A 188 -32.35 -22.32 2.27
CA TRP A 188 -32.36 -21.04 1.55
C TRP A 188 -30.98 -20.78 0.92
N TYR A 189 -30.70 -21.40 -0.22
CA TYR A 189 -29.41 -21.35 -0.90
C TYR A 189 -29.07 -19.97 -1.48
N ILE A 190 -30.01 -19.02 -1.55
CA ILE A 190 -29.77 -17.62 -1.95
C ILE A 190 -28.85 -16.89 -0.93
N ALA A 191 -28.71 -17.41 0.31
CA ALA A 191 -27.85 -16.80 1.32
C ALA A 191 -26.37 -16.73 0.87
N ASP A 192 -25.88 -17.74 0.13
CA ASP A 192 -24.49 -17.75 -0.39
C ASP A 192 -24.24 -16.62 -1.39
N PRO A 193 -25.01 -16.43 -2.49
CA PRO A 193 -24.82 -15.29 -3.38
C PRO A 193 -25.03 -13.93 -2.72
N ILE A 194 -25.90 -13.79 -1.71
CA ILE A 194 -26.07 -12.53 -0.98
C ILE A 194 -24.78 -12.15 -0.25
N ILE A 195 -24.22 -13.08 0.52
CA ILE A 195 -22.95 -12.82 1.25
C ILE A 195 -21.82 -12.59 0.26
N SER A 196 -21.75 -13.34 -0.84
CA SER A 196 -20.74 -13.15 -1.89
C SER A 196 -20.77 -11.76 -2.50
N ILE A 197 -21.96 -11.21 -2.79
CA ILE A 197 -22.09 -9.84 -3.29
C ILE A 197 -21.59 -8.82 -2.25
N LEU A 198 -21.97 -8.98 -0.98
CA LEU A 198 -21.55 -8.06 0.08
C LEU A 198 -20.02 -8.02 0.20
N VAL A 199 -19.37 -9.19 0.23
CA VAL A 199 -17.91 -9.29 0.29
C VAL A 199 -17.28 -8.72 -0.98
N SER A 200 -17.80 -9.07 -2.17
CA SER A 200 -17.27 -8.60 -3.45
C SER A 200 -17.37 -7.09 -3.63
N ILE A 201 -18.40 -6.43 -3.10
CA ILE A 201 -18.50 -4.95 -3.12
C ILE A 201 -17.38 -4.33 -2.29
N LEU A 202 -17.03 -4.91 -1.15
CA LEU A 202 -15.89 -4.44 -0.34
C LEU A 202 -14.57 -4.61 -1.10
N ILE A 203 -14.38 -5.75 -1.78
CA ILE A 203 -13.22 -6.01 -2.63
C ILE A 203 -13.15 -5.00 -3.77
N LEU A 204 -14.25 -4.77 -4.50
CA LEU A 204 -14.32 -3.79 -5.59
C LEU A 204 -13.93 -2.38 -5.13
N LYS A 205 -14.43 -1.96 -3.96
CA LYS A 205 -14.09 -0.66 -3.38
C LYS A 205 -12.59 -0.56 -3.05
N SER A 206 -12.01 -1.61 -2.48
CA SER A 206 -10.59 -1.66 -2.16
C SER A 206 -9.72 -1.67 -3.43
N ALA A 207 -10.04 -2.54 -4.38
CA ALA A 207 -9.36 -2.64 -5.67
C ALA A 207 -9.39 -1.31 -6.44
N TRP A 208 -10.54 -0.64 -6.47
CA TRP A 208 -10.67 0.67 -7.10
C TRP A 208 -9.76 1.72 -6.46
N ARG A 209 -9.67 1.74 -5.13
CA ARG A 209 -8.77 2.65 -4.42
C ARG A 209 -7.30 2.38 -4.76
N ILE A 210 -6.90 1.10 -4.85
CA ILE A 210 -5.53 0.71 -5.25
C ILE A 210 -5.24 1.22 -6.67
N ILE A 211 -6.16 1.00 -7.61
CA ILE A 211 -6.03 1.46 -9.00
C ILE A 211 -5.90 2.99 -9.05
N GLN A 212 -6.78 3.73 -8.37
CA GLN A 212 -6.71 5.19 -8.35
C GLN A 212 -5.38 5.70 -7.78
N ASN A 213 -4.92 5.16 -6.66
CA ASN A 213 -3.67 5.59 -6.03
C ASN A 213 -2.46 5.27 -6.91
N THR A 214 -2.40 4.07 -7.49
CA THR A 214 -1.27 3.68 -8.34
C THR A 214 -1.25 4.47 -9.65
N VAL A 215 -2.40 4.74 -10.26
CA VAL A 215 -2.50 5.61 -11.44
C VAL A 215 -2.07 7.04 -11.09
N HIS A 216 -2.51 7.57 -9.94
CA HIS A 216 -2.11 8.90 -9.49
C HIS A 216 -0.58 9.01 -9.35
N ILE A 217 0.09 8.01 -8.75
CA ILE A 217 1.56 7.97 -8.63
C ILE A 217 2.22 7.86 -10.00
N LEU A 218 1.69 7.04 -10.92
CA LEU A 218 2.24 6.89 -12.27
C LEU A 218 2.09 8.15 -13.12
N MET A 219 1.04 8.94 -12.86
CA MET A 219 0.79 10.25 -13.45
C MET A 219 1.55 11.38 -12.78
N GLU A 220 2.51 11.03 -11.88
CA GLU A 220 3.36 12.01 -11.17
C GLU A 220 2.55 12.99 -10.32
N GLY A 221 1.40 12.54 -9.79
CA GLY A 221 0.57 13.32 -8.89
C GLY A 221 1.25 13.60 -7.55
N ALA A 222 0.93 14.74 -6.96
CA ALA A 222 1.46 15.12 -5.66
C ALA A 222 1.00 14.16 -4.56
N PRO A 223 1.90 13.75 -3.63
CA PRO A 223 1.54 12.87 -2.52
C PRO A 223 0.41 13.47 -1.68
N ALA A 224 -0.59 12.66 -1.31
CA ALA A 224 -1.75 13.14 -0.54
C ALA A 224 -1.39 13.74 0.83
N ALA A 225 -0.22 13.36 1.38
CA ALA A 225 0.29 13.88 2.65
C ALA A 225 0.97 15.25 2.54
N ILE A 226 1.31 15.70 1.32
CA ILE A 226 2.05 16.93 1.07
C ILE A 226 1.13 17.92 0.36
N ASN A 227 0.92 19.09 0.97
CA ASN A 227 0.20 20.19 0.33
C ASN A 227 1.18 21.07 -0.45
N PRO A 228 1.10 21.12 -1.82
CA PRO A 228 2.02 21.93 -2.63
C PRO A 228 1.97 23.42 -2.32
N GLU A 229 0.81 23.97 -1.93
CA GLU A 229 0.69 25.38 -1.54
C GLU A 229 1.45 25.67 -0.23
N GLU A 230 1.44 24.75 0.71
CA GLU A 230 2.17 24.88 1.98
C GLU A 230 3.69 24.80 1.76
N VAL A 231 4.13 23.90 0.87
CA VAL A 231 5.54 23.82 0.43
C VAL A 231 5.96 25.15 -0.21
N SER A 232 5.18 25.63 -1.18
CA SER A 232 5.44 26.92 -1.85
C SER A 232 5.55 28.09 -0.87
N LYS A 233 4.59 28.22 0.06
CA LYS A 233 4.63 29.28 1.10
C LYS A 233 5.86 29.17 2.00
N SER A 234 6.26 27.95 2.33
CA SER A 234 7.43 27.71 3.18
C SER A 234 8.74 28.07 2.47
N LEU A 235 8.88 27.72 1.20
CA LEU A 235 10.04 28.09 0.38
C LEU A 235 10.12 29.59 0.15
N LEU A 236 8.98 30.26 -0.07
CA LEU A 236 8.91 31.73 -0.20
C LEU A 236 9.27 32.47 1.11
N SER A 237 9.21 31.81 2.27
CA SER A 237 9.61 32.42 3.55
C SER A 237 11.12 32.45 3.78
N ILE A 238 11.92 31.80 2.92
CA ILE A 238 13.38 31.82 3.02
C ILE A 238 13.91 33.21 2.69
N PRO A 239 14.78 33.79 3.54
CA PRO A 239 15.33 35.11 3.30
C PRO A 239 16.08 35.21 1.96
N GLY A 240 15.72 36.19 1.13
CA GLY A 240 16.32 36.36 -0.19
C GLY A 240 15.55 35.72 -1.34
N VAL A 241 14.57 34.84 -1.08
CA VAL A 241 13.66 34.30 -2.10
C VAL A 241 12.55 35.31 -2.37
N THR A 242 12.29 35.60 -3.63
CA THR A 242 11.28 36.57 -4.10
C THR A 242 10.17 35.93 -4.91
N GLY A 243 10.40 34.73 -5.42
CA GLY A 243 9.42 34.00 -6.22
C GLY A 243 9.71 32.50 -6.28
N ILE A 244 8.71 31.74 -6.67
CA ILE A 244 8.80 30.30 -6.96
C ILE A 244 7.95 30.00 -8.18
N HIS A 245 8.45 29.15 -9.07
CA HIS A 245 7.70 28.62 -10.22
C HIS A 245 8.18 27.21 -10.57
N ASP A 246 7.46 26.52 -11.46
CA ASP A 246 7.71 25.14 -11.88
C ASP A 246 7.89 24.18 -10.67
N LEU A 247 7.02 24.35 -9.67
CA LEU A 247 7.00 23.49 -8.49
C LEU A 247 6.27 22.18 -8.83
N HIS A 248 7.03 21.10 -8.89
CA HIS A 248 6.52 19.74 -9.08
C HIS A 248 6.89 18.88 -7.88
N ILE A 249 5.93 18.11 -7.39
CA ILE A 249 6.11 17.18 -6.27
C ILE A 249 5.48 15.86 -6.69
N TRP A 250 6.23 14.77 -6.63
CA TRP A 250 5.74 13.46 -7.04
C TRP A 250 6.33 12.34 -6.19
N THR A 251 5.67 11.19 -6.16
CA THR A 251 6.15 9.97 -5.50
C THR A 251 6.85 9.06 -6.52
N ILE A 252 8.03 8.57 -6.20
CA ILE A 252 8.76 7.55 -6.99
C ILE A 252 8.31 6.15 -6.57
N THR A 253 8.32 5.88 -5.27
CA THR A 253 7.83 4.66 -4.61
C THR A 253 7.45 4.97 -3.17
N SER A 254 6.98 3.99 -2.40
CA SER A 254 6.58 4.15 -1.00
C SER A 254 7.68 4.84 -0.17
N ASN A 255 7.35 5.93 0.49
CA ASN A 255 8.27 6.78 1.30
C ASN A 255 9.45 7.37 0.52
N PHE A 256 9.30 7.55 -0.78
CA PHE A 256 10.30 8.21 -1.60
C PHE A 256 9.63 9.28 -2.48
N ASP A 257 9.45 10.46 -1.91
CA ASP A 257 8.92 11.61 -2.59
C ASP A 257 10.06 12.49 -3.14
N SER A 258 9.80 13.12 -4.28
CA SER A 258 10.74 13.98 -4.98
C SER A 258 10.10 15.31 -5.28
N LEU A 259 10.95 16.34 -5.38
CA LEU A 259 10.54 17.69 -5.72
C LEU A 259 11.50 18.32 -6.73
N SER A 260 10.95 19.07 -7.68
CA SER A 260 11.70 20.03 -8.46
C SER A 260 11.02 21.39 -8.40
N CYS A 261 11.80 22.48 -8.34
CA CYS A 261 11.30 23.83 -8.42
C CYS A 261 12.38 24.83 -8.85
N HIS A 262 11.92 26.00 -9.29
CA HIS A 262 12.77 27.15 -9.52
C HIS A 262 12.47 28.20 -8.43
N LEU A 263 13.54 28.66 -7.74
CA LEU A 263 13.46 29.72 -6.74
C LEU A 263 14.11 30.99 -7.29
N VAL A 264 13.33 32.05 -7.41
CA VAL A 264 13.83 33.35 -7.80
C VAL A 264 14.40 34.03 -6.57
N ALA A 265 15.68 34.33 -6.59
CA ALA A 265 16.40 35.00 -5.51
C ALA A 265 16.71 36.46 -5.87
N ARG A 266 16.88 37.30 -4.86
CA ARG A 266 17.42 38.66 -5.07
C ARG A 266 18.86 38.57 -5.59
N ASP A 267 19.27 39.54 -6.42
CA ASP A 267 20.62 39.55 -7.02
C ASP A 267 21.76 39.66 -5.99
N ASP A 268 21.48 40.24 -4.82
CA ASP A 268 22.42 40.38 -3.71
C ASP A 268 22.43 39.21 -2.73
N ALA A 269 21.56 38.21 -2.93
CA ALA A 269 21.44 37.07 -2.03
C ALA A 269 22.45 35.95 -2.33
N ASN A 270 22.85 35.24 -1.29
CA ASN A 270 23.74 34.10 -1.41
C ASN A 270 22.95 32.83 -1.84
N SER A 271 23.06 32.45 -3.11
CA SER A 271 22.37 31.28 -3.69
C SER A 271 22.69 29.98 -2.97
N TYR A 272 23.90 29.80 -2.44
CA TYR A 272 24.27 28.58 -1.70
C TYR A 272 23.56 28.50 -0.35
N GLU A 273 23.41 29.62 0.35
CA GLU A 273 22.65 29.67 1.62
C GLU A 273 21.17 29.41 1.41
N ILE A 274 20.57 30.00 0.36
CA ILE A 274 19.16 29.76 -0.01
C ILE A 274 18.97 28.29 -0.34
N LEU A 275 19.83 27.67 -1.16
CA LEU A 275 19.76 26.26 -1.52
C LEU A 275 19.82 25.36 -0.29
N GLN A 276 20.78 25.60 0.62
CA GLN A 276 20.90 24.79 1.83
C GLN A 276 19.67 24.93 2.73
N GLN A 277 19.18 26.15 2.95
CA GLN A 277 17.97 26.37 3.74
C GLN A 277 16.74 25.71 3.12
N ALA A 278 16.63 25.72 1.79
CA ALA A 278 15.53 25.06 1.09
C ALA A 278 15.58 23.54 1.25
N ILE A 279 16.77 22.94 1.10
CA ILE A 279 16.97 21.47 1.31
C ILE A 279 16.62 21.09 2.75
N ASP A 280 17.17 21.81 3.75
CA ASP A 280 16.93 21.53 5.17
C ASP A 280 15.44 21.68 5.55
N LEU A 281 14.76 22.66 4.96
CA LEU A 281 13.33 22.90 5.17
C LEU A 281 12.48 21.77 4.57
N LEU A 282 12.79 21.34 3.34
CA LEU A 282 12.08 20.28 2.64
C LEU A 282 12.23 18.94 3.37
N ASP A 283 13.43 18.61 3.83
CA ASP A 283 13.70 17.39 4.58
C ASP A 283 13.03 17.42 5.97
N SER A 284 13.29 18.45 6.77
CA SER A 284 12.83 18.50 8.17
C SER A 284 11.33 18.64 8.33
N ARG A 285 10.66 19.38 7.43
CA ARG A 285 9.23 19.70 7.57
C ARG A 285 8.32 18.83 6.71
N PHE A 286 8.78 18.45 5.50
CA PHE A 286 7.97 17.74 4.52
C PHE A 286 8.47 16.32 4.24
N HIS A 287 9.63 15.92 4.80
CA HIS A 287 10.30 14.64 4.57
C HIS A 287 10.60 14.36 3.10
N ILE A 288 10.93 15.44 2.34
CA ILE A 288 11.34 15.35 0.93
C ILE A 288 12.88 15.37 0.90
N GLU A 289 13.48 14.18 0.85
CA GLU A 289 14.95 14.01 0.85
C GLU A 289 15.55 14.22 -0.56
N HIS A 290 14.74 14.02 -1.62
CA HIS A 290 15.22 14.12 -3.00
C HIS A 290 14.64 15.35 -3.68
N SER A 291 15.40 16.43 -3.69
CA SER A 291 15.00 17.70 -4.29
C SER A 291 16.00 18.17 -5.34
N THR A 292 15.48 18.76 -6.43
CA THR A 292 16.26 19.46 -7.45
C THR A 292 15.77 20.91 -7.49
N ILE A 293 16.60 21.85 -7.06
CA ILE A 293 16.24 23.26 -6.93
C ILE A 293 17.15 24.08 -7.81
N GLN A 294 16.57 24.79 -8.76
CA GLN A 294 17.28 25.78 -9.55
C GLN A 294 17.11 27.15 -8.88
N ILE A 295 18.24 27.80 -8.56
CA ILE A 295 18.23 29.17 -8.04
C ILE A 295 18.43 30.13 -9.20
N GLU A 296 17.54 31.09 -9.34
CA GLU A 296 17.51 32.05 -10.41
C GLU A 296 17.62 33.49 -9.88
N ASN A 297 18.14 34.38 -10.70
CA ASN A 297 18.21 35.81 -10.44
C ASN A 297 17.58 36.57 -11.61
N SER A 298 17.59 37.91 -11.53
CA SER A 298 16.98 38.80 -12.53
C SER A 298 17.56 38.67 -13.96
N THR A 299 18.71 37.98 -14.13
CA THR A 299 19.37 37.81 -15.44
C THR A 299 18.91 36.59 -16.20
N ILE A 300 18.25 35.64 -15.53
CA ILE A 300 17.78 34.39 -16.16
C ILE A 300 16.40 34.66 -16.79
N THR A 301 16.30 34.32 -18.06
CA THR A 301 15.05 34.41 -18.81
C THR A 301 14.62 33.01 -19.28
N HIS A 302 13.41 32.64 -18.95
CA HIS A 302 12.79 31.39 -19.45
C HIS A 302 11.92 31.67 -20.68
N ARG A 303 11.81 30.68 -21.55
CA ARG A 303 10.64 30.63 -22.43
C ARG A 303 9.43 30.26 -21.56
N ASP A 304 8.31 30.97 -21.74
CA ASP A 304 7.05 30.63 -21.06
C ASP A 304 6.71 29.16 -21.32
N ASN A 305 7.12 28.28 -20.42
CA ASN A 305 6.69 26.89 -20.45
C ASN A 305 5.28 26.84 -19.88
N LYS A 306 4.31 26.61 -20.76
CA LYS A 306 2.93 26.33 -20.36
C LYS A 306 2.86 24.85 -19.93
N VAL A 307 3.24 24.55 -18.71
CA VAL A 307 2.92 23.27 -18.07
C VAL A 307 1.99 23.56 -16.90
#